data_5717818709120529308a89e8f384f7b4
#
_entry.id   5717818709120529308a89e8f384f7b4
#
_cell.length_a   1.000
_cell.length_b   1.000
_cell.length_c   1.000
_cell.angle_alpha   90.00
_cell.angle_beta   90.00
_cell.angle_gamma   90.00
#
_symmetry.space_group_name_H-M   'P 1'
#
loop_
_entity.id
_entity.type
_entity.pdbx_description
1 polymer ?
#
loop_
_entity_poly.entity_id
_entity_poly.type
_entity_poly.pdbx_seq_one_letter_code
_entity_poly.pdbx_strand_id
1 'polypeptide(L)'
;VRKFGDGIFKLLLNQAAITVEGFRDGANFAAALQSPPTRSRPAPSELAGETLAMFGYQPGDLDPAIPPALIHGGADHLVLALKSRKALAAMAYDLKQGRALMRREGLVTILLAYAETPRLFHTRNPFASGGVYEDPATGAAAAAFAGYLRDIGWAHGGAIDIAQGEDMGMRSRLHADIPPTPGSSIRVSGTARLMDED
;
A
#
# COMPACT_ATOMS: atom_id res chain seq x y z
N VAL A 1 -11.96 -19.61 -3.55
CA VAL A 1 -13.42 -19.37 -3.50
C VAL A 1 -14.11 -19.94 -4.73
N ARG A 2 -13.68 -19.63 -5.97
CA ARG A 2 -14.31 -20.18 -7.21
C ARG A 2 -14.31 -21.72 -7.23
N LYS A 3 -13.18 -22.33 -6.85
CA LYS A 3 -12.99 -23.79 -6.92
C LYS A 3 -13.38 -24.52 -5.63
N PHE A 4 -13.18 -23.88 -4.47
CA PHE A 4 -13.29 -24.52 -3.16
C PHE A 4 -14.40 -23.92 -2.27
N GLY A 5 -15.12 -22.89 -2.73
CA GLY A 5 -16.10 -22.14 -1.93
C GLY A 5 -15.46 -21.14 -0.96
N ASP A 6 -16.26 -20.65 -0.03
CA ASP A 6 -15.81 -19.76 1.02
C ASP A 6 -14.93 -20.50 2.02
N GLY A 7 -13.88 -19.84 2.53
CA GLY A 7 -13.00 -20.49 3.49
C GLY A 7 -11.76 -19.68 3.85
N ILE A 8 -11.03 -20.21 4.81
CA ILE A 8 -9.75 -19.67 5.27
C ILE A 8 -8.63 -20.50 4.67
N PHE A 9 -7.70 -19.84 4.00
CA PHE A 9 -6.56 -20.44 3.32
C PHE A 9 -5.27 -19.97 3.99
N LYS A 10 -4.44 -20.92 4.39
CA LYS A 10 -3.08 -20.60 4.88
C LYS A 10 -2.12 -20.64 3.71
N LEU A 11 -1.50 -19.51 3.41
CA LEU A 11 -0.45 -19.41 2.40
C LEU A 11 0.91 -19.44 3.08
N LEU A 12 1.76 -20.37 2.65
CA LEU A 12 3.13 -20.47 3.13
C LEU A 12 4.02 -19.66 2.18
N LEU A 13 4.62 -18.61 2.70
CA LEU A 13 5.61 -17.78 2.02
C LEU A 13 7.02 -18.24 2.44
N ASN A 14 8.05 -17.77 1.73
CA ASN A 14 9.44 -18.13 2.04
C ASN A 14 9.87 -17.78 3.46
N GLN A 15 9.34 -16.71 4.05
CA GLN A 15 9.75 -16.21 5.36
C GLN A 15 8.60 -16.10 6.37
N ALA A 16 7.36 -16.38 5.97
CA ALA A 16 6.19 -16.24 6.82
C ALA A 16 5.03 -17.09 6.32
N ALA A 17 4.02 -17.29 7.18
CA ALA A 17 2.71 -17.77 6.78
C ALA A 17 1.69 -16.65 6.96
N ILE A 18 0.82 -16.47 5.98
CA ILE A 18 -0.31 -15.54 6.07
C ILE A 18 -1.62 -16.29 5.94
N THR A 19 -2.65 -15.74 6.53
CA THR A 19 -4.01 -16.24 6.40
C THR A 19 -4.78 -15.36 5.43
N VAL A 20 -5.42 -15.98 4.46
CA VAL A 20 -6.31 -15.33 3.51
C VAL A 20 -7.69 -15.94 3.66
N GLU A 21 -8.66 -15.11 3.95
CA GLU A 21 -10.07 -15.45 3.94
C GLU A 21 -10.62 -15.15 2.54
N GLY A 22 -11.25 -16.13 1.91
CA GLY A 22 -11.96 -15.94 0.65
C GLY A 22 -13.45 -16.13 0.87
N PHE A 23 -14.29 -15.24 0.35
CA PHE A 23 -15.74 -15.29 0.51
C PHE A 23 -16.45 -14.67 -0.70
N ARG A 24 -17.76 -14.93 -0.80
CA ARG A 24 -18.62 -14.28 -1.79
C ARG A 24 -19.17 -12.99 -1.23
N ASP A 25 -19.15 -11.95 -2.06
CA ASP A 25 -19.79 -10.65 -1.81
C ASP A 25 -20.77 -10.37 -2.95
N GLY A 26 -22.01 -10.80 -2.77
CA GLY A 26 -23.03 -10.82 -3.83
C GLY A 26 -22.58 -11.66 -5.04
N ALA A 27 -22.50 -11.06 -6.20
CA ALA A 27 -22.02 -11.70 -7.44
C ALA A 27 -20.49 -11.72 -7.56
N ASN A 28 -19.76 -11.01 -6.68
CA ASN A 28 -18.32 -10.88 -6.73
C ASN A 28 -17.64 -11.88 -5.79
N PHE A 29 -16.33 -12.03 -5.98
CA PHE A 29 -15.45 -12.67 -5.00
C PHE A 29 -14.78 -11.58 -4.17
N ALA A 30 -14.58 -11.88 -2.89
CA ALA A 30 -13.83 -11.03 -2.00
C ALA A 30 -12.76 -11.84 -1.27
N ALA A 31 -11.70 -11.18 -0.88
CA ALA A 31 -10.67 -11.77 -0.05
C ALA A 31 -10.22 -10.77 1.03
N ALA A 32 -9.84 -11.31 2.17
CA ALA A 32 -9.19 -10.55 3.22
C ALA A 32 -7.92 -11.27 3.66
N LEU A 33 -6.85 -10.51 3.86
CA LEU A 33 -5.61 -11.00 4.42
C LEU A 33 -5.36 -10.36 5.79
N GLN A 34 -4.80 -11.13 6.70
CA GLN A 34 -4.25 -10.63 7.95
C GLN A 34 -2.75 -10.45 7.77
N SER A 35 -2.27 -9.20 7.88
CA SER A 35 -0.83 -8.92 7.74
C SER A 35 -0.04 -9.50 8.92
N PRO A 36 1.28 -9.67 8.81
CA PRO A 36 2.16 -9.73 9.96
C PRO A 36 2.03 -8.47 10.83
N PRO A 37 2.56 -8.47 12.08
CA PRO A 37 2.68 -7.27 12.90
C PRO A 37 3.30 -6.11 12.13
N THR A 38 2.68 -4.92 12.23
CA THR A 38 3.16 -3.74 11.52
C THR A 38 4.19 -2.97 12.34
N ARG A 39 5.10 -2.30 11.66
CA ARG A 39 6.07 -1.39 12.28
C ARG A 39 6.37 -0.23 11.35
N SER A 40 6.71 0.91 11.92
CA SER A 40 7.09 2.10 11.18
C SER A 40 8.27 2.81 11.84
N ARG A 41 9.04 3.55 11.06
CA ARG A 41 10.08 4.46 11.53
C ARG A 41 10.26 5.62 10.56
N PRO A 42 10.71 6.80 11.01
CA PRO A 42 10.99 7.91 10.10
C PRO A 42 11.96 7.48 8.99
N ALA A 43 11.69 7.92 7.77
CA ALA A 43 12.61 7.72 6.67
C ALA A 43 13.84 8.61 6.85
N PRO A 44 15.06 8.14 6.53
CA PRO A 44 16.23 9.00 6.44
C PRO A 44 15.97 10.15 5.47
N SER A 45 16.34 11.38 5.83
CA SER A 45 16.10 12.57 5.01
C SER A 45 16.75 12.47 3.63
N GLU A 46 17.93 11.84 3.54
CA GLU A 46 18.63 11.59 2.28
C GLU A 46 17.81 10.66 1.35
N LEU A 47 17.29 9.54 1.89
CA LEU A 47 16.45 8.63 1.12
C LEU A 47 15.15 9.29 0.66
N ALA A 48 14.49 10.05 1.54
CA ALA A 48 13.29 10.79 1.18
C ALA A 48 13.58 11.83 0.07
N GLY A 49 14.68 12.58 0.19
CA GLY A 49 15.10 13.58 -0.79
C GLY A 49 15.46 12.96 -2.15
N GLU A 50 16.22 11.86 -2.17
CA GLU A 50 16.54 11.12 -3.40
C GLU A 50 15.28 10.57 -4.07
N THR A 51 14.37 10.03 -3.29
CA THR A 51 13.10 9.49 -3.81
C THR A 51 12.20 10.59 -4.38
N LEU A 52 12.11 11.74 -3.71
CA LEU A 52 11.37 12.90 -4.24
C LEU A 52 11.98 13.36 -5.58
N ALA A 53 13.29 13.49 -5.64
CA ALA A 53 13.99 13.90 -6.87
C ALA A 53 13.74 12.92 -8.02
N MET A 54 13.72 11.60 -7.74
CA MET A 54 13.42 10.56 -8.73
C MET A 54 12.03 10.75 -9.36
N PHE A 55 11.02 11.17 -8.58
CA PHE A 55 9.67 11.46 -9.08
C PHE A 55 9.48 12.90 -9.58
N GLY A 56 10.48 13.76 -9.47
CA GLY A 56 10.37 15.18 -9.81
C GLY A 56 9.57 16.00 -8.79
N TYR A 57 9.38 15.48 -7.58
CA TYR A 57 8.71 16.20 -6.48
C TYR A 57 9.69 17.04 -5.68
N GLN A 58 9.14 18.06 -5.01
CA GLN A 58 9.87 18.91 -4.08
C GLN A 58 9.43 18.59 -2.63
N PRO A 59 10.25 18.93 -1.62
CA PRO A 59 9.83 18.77 -0.22
C PRO A 59 8.52 19.48 0.12
N GLY A 60 8.22 20.58 -0.58
CA GLY A 60 6.97 21.33 -0.43
C GLY A 60 5.71 20.61 -0.93
N ASP A 61 5.85 19.56 -1.72
CA ASP A 61 4.74 18.74 -2.22
C ASP A 61 4.26 17.70 -1.18
N LEU A 62 5.08 17.43 -0.15
CA LEU A 62 4.74 16.49 0.92
C LEU A 62 3.70 17.06 1.87
N ASP A 63 2.77 16.20 2.30
CA ASP A 63 1.83 16.49 3.39
C ASP A 63 2.57 16.39 4.73
N PRO A 64 2.72 17.49 5.48
CA PRO A 64 3.42 17.48 6.77
C PRO A 64 2.70 16.69 7.86
N ALA A 65 1.39 16.40 7.70
CA ALA A 65 0.62 15.61 8.64
C ALA A 65 0.93 14.10 8.54
N ILE A 66 1.53 13.65 7.42
CA ILE A 66 1.95 12.25 7.20
C ILE A 66 3.41 12.26 6.72
N PRO A 67 4.39 12.41 7.63
CA PRO A 67 5.80 12.50 7.29
C PRO A 67 6.32 11.27 6.51
N PRO A 68 7.39 11.40 5.71
CA PRO A 68 8.04 10.26 5.08
C PRO A 68 8.49 9.20 6.09
N ALA A 69 8.15 7.94 5.84
CA ALA A 69 8.48 6.83 6.75
C ALA A 69 8.81 5.54 6.01
N LEU A 70 9.67 4.74 6.60
CA LEU A 70 9.83 3.33 6.27
C LEU A 70 8.78 2.54 7.04
N ILE A 71 7.95 1.78 6.34
CA ILE A 71 6.79 1.07 6.87
C ILE A 71 6.85 -0.41 6.49
N HIS A 72 6.34 -1.27 7.37
CA HIS A 72 6.35 -2.71 7.20
C HIS A 72 5.01 -3.34 7.57
N GLY A 73 4.53 -4.26 6.71
CA GLY A 73 3.33 -5.07 6.94
C GLY A 73 3.43 -6.43 6.25
N GLY A 74 4.62 -7.07 6.36
CA GLY A 74 5.01 -8.28 5.65
C GLY A 74 6.02 -8.04 4.54
N ALA A 75 6.18 -6.79 4.11
CA ALA A 75 7.21 -6.31 3.21
C ALA A 75 7.59 -4.88 3.61
N ASP A 76 8.76 -4.43 3.19
CA ASP A 76 9.26 -3.08 3.49
C ASP A 76 8.92 -2.11 2.35
N HIS A 77 8.37 -0.97 2.73
CA HIS A 77 7.94 0.09 1.82
C HIS A 77 8.41 1.45 2.34
N LEU A 78 8.60 2.40 1.42
CA LEU A 78 8.74 3.82 1.76
C LEU A 78 7.42 4.52 1.47
N VAL A 79 6.86 5.27 2.43
CA VAL A 79 5.70 6.11 2.21
C VAL A 79 6.09 7.57 2.02
N LEU A 80 5.51 8.21 0.99
CA LEU A 80 5.54 9.64 0.74
C LEU A 80 4.09 10.12 0.54
N ALA A 81 3.55 10.89 1.48
CA ALA A 81 2.24 11.48 1.34
C ALA A 81 2.34 12.84 0.64
N LEU A 82 1.48 13.06 -0.34
CA LEU A 82 1.43 14.27 -1.17
C LEU A 82 0.22 15.12 -0.80
N LYS A 83 0.38 16.45 -0.84
CA LYS A 83 -0.70 17.41 -0.59
C LYS A 83 -1.78 17.45 -1.66
N SER A 84 -1.52 16.88 -2.84
CA SER A 84 -2.32 17.11 -4.03
C SER A 84 -2.61 15.82 -4.78
N ARG A 85 -3.90 15.57 -5.06
CA ARG A 85 -4.32 14.46 -5.94
C ARG A 85 -3.73 14.61 -7.34
N LYS A 86 -3.57 15.87 -7.82
CA LYS A 86 -2.94 16.16 -9.11
C LYS A 86 -1.46 15.74 -9.13
N ALA A 87 -0.72 16.01 -8.06
CA ALA A 87 0.67 15.57 -7.95
C ALA A 87 0.77 14.05 -7.95
N LEU A 88 -0.09 13.35 -7.21
CA LEU A 88 -0.16 11.90 -7.22
C LEU A 88 -0.44 11.35 -8.63
N ALA A 89 -1.42 11.90 -9.34
CA ALA A 89 -1.76 11.47 -10.71
C ALA A 89 -0.62 11.68 -11.70
N ALA A 90 0.18 12.73 -11.52
CA ALA A 90 1.30 13.08 -12.38
C ALA A 90 2.57 12.24 -12.13
N MET A 91 2.54 11.26 -11.22
CA MET A 91 3.68 10.41 -10.91
C MET A 91 4.29 9.80 -12.17
N ALA A 92 5.56 10.04 -12.37
CA ALA A 92 6.38 9.41 -13.38
C ALA A 92 7.81 9.23 -12.87
N TYR A 93 8.50 8.18 -13.31
CA TYR A 93 9.90 7.93 -12.92
C TYR A 93 10.59 7.01 -13.93
N ASP A 94 11.92 7.00 -13.92
CA ASP A 94 12.70 6.02 -14.70
C ASP A 94 12.73 4.66 -13.99
N LEU A 95 12.27 3.60 -14.68
CA LEU A 95 12.14 2.26 -14.11
C LEU A 95 13.48 1.68 -13.64
N LYS A 96 14.60 1.98 -14.35
CA LYS A 96 15.94 1.46 -13.97
C LYS A 96 16.43 2.16 -12.70
N GLN A 97 16.25 3.47 -12.63
CA GLN A 97 16.59 4.28 -11.46
C GLN A 97 15.77 3.83 -10.24
N GLY A 98 14.45 3.69 -10.40
CA GLY A 98 13.57 3.20 -9.34
C GLY A 98 13.96 1.80 -8.84
N ARG A 99 14.31 0.90 -9.77
CA ARG A 99 14.79 -0.45 -9.42
C ARG A 99 16.09 -0.40 -8.62
N ALA A 100 17.05 0.43 -9.04
CA ALA A 100 18.33 0.57 -8.35
C ALA A 100 18.13 1.07 -6.92
N LEU A 101 17.34 2.13 -6.74
CA LEU A 101 17.01 2.68 -5.43
C LEU A 101 16.29 1.67 -4.55
N MET A 102 15.19 1.07 -5.01
CA MET A 102 14.40 0.13 -4.21
C MET A 102 15.22 -1.09 -3.79
N ARG A 103 16.05 -1.65 -4.69
CA ARG A 103 16.91 -2.80 -4.36
C ARG A 103 18.00 -2.45 -3.37
N ARG A 104 18.64 -1.30 -3.51
CA ARG A 104 19.66 -0.82 -2.57
C ARG A 104 19.10 -0.66 -1.16
N GLU A 105 17.88 -0.13 -1.05
CA GLU A 105 17.22 0.15 0.23
C GLU A 105 16.39 -1.04 0.76
N GLY A 106 16.33 -2.16 0.03
CA GLY A 106 15.54 -3.33 0.42
C GLY A 106 14.02 -3.11 0.37
N LEU A 107 13.56 -2.13 -0.42
CA LEU A 107 12.15 -1.80 -0.56
C LEU A 107 11.47 -2.67 -1.61
N VAL A 108 10.27 -3.16 -1.29
CA VAL A 108 9.42 -3.84 -2.27
C VAL A 108 8.71 -2.81 -3.15
N THR A 109 8.04 -1.83 -2.54
CA THR A 109 7.43 -0.71 -3.29
C THR A 109 7.69 0.63 -2.61
N ILE A 110 7.43 1.72 -3.35
CA ILE A 110 7.26 3.05 -2.77
C ILE A 110 5.77 3.34 -2.81
N LEU A 111 5.17 3.66 -1.66
CA LEU A 111 3.78 4.04 -1.55
C LEU A 111 3.67 5.57 -1.59
N LEU A 112 3.12 6.09 -2.69
CA LEU A 112 2.70 7.49 -2.79
C LEU A 112 1.24 7.58 -2.36
N ALA A 113 0.89 8.50 -1.46
CA ALA A 113 -0.45 8.64 -0.92
C ALA A 113 -0.97 10.08 -1.02
N TYR A 114 -2.26 10.23 -1.20
CA TYR A 114 -2.99 11.49 -1.04
C TYR A 114 -4.22 11.22 -0.17
N ALA A 115 -4.38 11.98 0.91
CA ALA A 115 -5.54 11.92 1.78
C ALA A 115 -6.66 12.81 1.20
N GLU A 116 -7.72 12.21 0.65
CA GLU A 116 -8.91 12.95 0.25
C GLU A 116 -9.77 13.32 1.46
N THR A 117 -9.87 12.39 2.41
CA THR A 117 -10.47 12.58 3.73
C THR A 117 -9.62 11.85 4.77
N PRO A 118 -9.87 12.00 6.07
CA PRO A 118 -9.16 11.20 7.08
C PRO A 118 -9.31 9.69 6.92
N ARG A 119 -10.30 9.23 6.16
CA ARG A 119 -10.61 7.80 5.97
C ARG A 119 -10.53 7.31 4.52
N LEU A 120 -10.32 8.20 3.56
CA LEU A 120 -10.19 7.86 2.14
C LEU A 120 -8.85 8.35 1.61
N PHE A 121 -8.07 7.42 1.12
CA PHE A 121 -6.77 7.67 0.50
C PHE A 121 -6.76 7.25 -0.96
N HIS A 122 -6.07 8.02 -1.80
CA HIS A 122 -5.65 7.58 -3.12
C HIS A 122 -4.18 7.22 -3.03
N THR A 123 -3.81 6.08 -3.61
CA THR A 123 -2.42 5.62 -3.60
C THR A 123 -1.94 5.20 -4.98
N ARG A 124 -0.64 5.34 -5.19
CA ARG A 124 0.10 4.72 -6.30
C ARG A 124 1.29 3.97 -5.72
N ASN A 125 1.56 2.78 -6.26
CA ASN A 125 2.61 1.91 -5.75
C ASN A 125 3.62 1.53 -6.84
N PRO A 126 4.62 2.40 -7.15
CA PRO A 126 5.78 2.03 -7.93
C PRO A 126 6.41 0.73 -7.44
N PHE A 127 6.59 -0.26 -8.35
CA PHE A 127 7.09 -1.59 -8.02
C PHE A 127 8.28 -2.00 -8.91
N ALA A 128 9.22 -1.09 -9.09
CA ALA A 128 10.40 -1.32 -9.93
C ALA A 128 11.28 -2.47 -9.42
N SER A 129 11.33 -2.73 -8.11
CA SER A 129 12.06 -3.88 -7.52
C SER A 129 11.57 -5.20 -8.09
N GLY A 130 10.26 -5.36 -8.33
CA GLY A 130 9.61 -6.51 -8.94
C GLY A 130 9.65 -6.51 -10.47
N GLY A 131 10.12 -5.44 -11.10
CA GLY A 131 10.26 -5.35 -12.55
C GLY A 131 9.06 -4.76 -13.29
N VAL A 132 8.04 -4.30 -12.57
CA VAL A 132 6.89 -3.61 -13.13
C VAL A 132 6.88 -2.14 -12.71
N TYR A 133 6.26 -1.29 -13.52
CA TYR A 133 6.24 0.14 -13.28
C TYR A 133 5.41 0.50 -12.04
N GLU A 134 4.22 -0.10 -11.90
CA GLU A 134 3.28 0.15 -10.82
C GLU A 134 2.44 -1.10 -10.56
N ASP A 135 2.07 -1.34 -9.31
CA ASP A 135 1.15 -2.40 -8.90
C ASP A 135 -0.26 -1.81 -8.65
N PRO A 136 -1.32 -2.40 -9.21
CA PRO A 136 -2.68 -1.87 -9.08
C PRO A 136 -3.34 -2.14 -7.72
N ALA A 137 -2.85 -3.08 -6.92
CA ALA A 137 -3.49 -3.48 -5.65
C ALA A 137 -2.48 -4.11 -4.67
N THR A 138 -1.83 -3.28 -3.85
CA THR A 138 -0.73 -3.72 -2.98
C THR A 138 -1.20 -3.89 -1.53
N GLY A 139 -1.72 -5.07 -1.19
CA GLY A 139 -2.26 -5.35 0.15
C GLY A 139 -1.24 -5.20 1.28
N ALA A 140 0.02 -5.61 1.08
CA ALA A 140 1.08 -5.46 2.08
C ALA A 140 1.41 -3.99 2.36
N ALA A 141 1.48 -3.15 1.31
CA ALA A 141 1.71 -1.72 1.47
C ALA A 141 0.50 -1.02 2.13
N ALA A 142 -0.73 -1.43 1.78
CA ALA A 142 -1.96 -0.95 2.42
C ALA A 142 -1.96 -1.27 3.92
N ALA A 143 -1.60 -2.50 4.31
CA ALA A 143 -1.48 -2.90 5.72
C ALA A 143 -0.39 -2.09 6.45
N ALA A 144 0.79 -1.96 5.86
CA ALA A 144 1.90 -1.20 6.43
C ALA A 144 1.53 0.27 6.62
N PHE A 145 0.85 0.88 5.63
CA PHE A 145 0.39 2.26 5.69
C PHE A 145 -0.67 2.48 6.75
N ALA A 146 -1.67 1.59 6.84
CA ALA A 146 -2.70 1.65 7.88
C ALA A 146 -2.09 1.56 9.30
N GLY A 147 -1.12 0.65 9.50
CA GLY A 147 -0.34 0.57 10.73
C GLY A 147 0.43 1.85 11.04
N TYR A 148 1.04 2.46 10.03
CA TYR A 148 1.74 3.73 10.18
C TYR A 148 0.81 4.88 10.57
N LEU A 149 -0.37 4.98 9.95
CA LEU A 149 -1.37 6.00 10.31
C LEU A 149 -1.79 5.90 11.78
N ARG A 150 -1.97 4.67 12.29
CA ARG A 150 -2.17 4.44 13.74
C ARG A 150 -1.01 4.95 14.57
N ASP A 151 0.23 4.62 14.17
CA ASP A 151 1.44 4.92 14.93
C ASP A 151 1.69 6.44 15.06
N ILE A 152 1.29 7.23 14.04
CA ILE A 152 1.36 8.70 14.07
C ILE A 152 0.12 9.38 14.66
N GLY A 153 -0.87 8.61 15.11
CA GLY A 153 -2.10 9.16 15.70
C GLY A 153 -3.04 9.84 14.69
N TRP A 154 -3.02 9.42 13.42
CA TRP A 154 -3.94 9.92 12.40
C TRP A 154 -5.40 9.59 12.74
N ALA A 155 -6.34 10.52 12.45
CA ALA A 155 -7.76 10.39 12.81
C ALA A 155 -8.52 9.40 11.91
N HIS A 156 -8.05 8.15 11.80
CA HIS A 156 -8.61 7.11 10.91
C HIS A 156 -9.93 6.51 11.40
N GLY A 157 -10.31 6.69 12.67
CA GLY A 157 -11.58 6.19 13.22
C GLY A 157 -11.73 4.65 13.22
N GLY A 158 -10.62 3.91 13.22
CA GLY A 158 -10.60 2.44 13.25
C GLY A 158 -10.48 1.76 11.88
N ALA A 159 -10.62 2.49 10.76
CA ALA A 159 -10.45 1.92 9.42
C ALA A 159 -10.17 3.01 8.38
N ILE A 160 -9.59 2.60 7.24
CA ILE A 160 -9.44 3.45 6.05
C ILE A 160 -9.82 2.69 4.78
N ASP A 161 -10.25 3.43 3.77
CA ASP A 161 -10.42 2.96 2.40
C ASP A 161 -9.31 3.54 1.52
N ILE A 162 -8.82 2.72 0.60
CA ILE A 162 -7.76 3.07 -0.33
C ILE A 162 -8.23 2.83 -1.75
N ALA A 163 -8.22 3.87 -2.57
CA ALA A 163 -8.35 3.78 -4.03
C ALA A 163 -6.94 3.73 -4.64
N GLN A 164 -6.62 2.62 -5.30
CA GLN A 164 -5.33 2.39 -5.96
C GLN A 164 -5.55 2.00 -7.42
N GLY A 165 -4.56 2.23 -8.28
CA GLY A 165 -4.59 1.81 -9.68
C GLY A 165 -5.47 2.67 -10.60
N GLU A 166 -6.10 3.75 -10.12
CA GLU A 166 -6.97 4.60 -10.93
C GLU A 166 -6.23 5.23 -12.09
N ASP A 167 -5.04 5.78 -11.83
CA ASP A 167 -4.24 6.50 -12.84
C ASP A 167 -3.56 5.57 -13.87
N MET A 168 -3.56 4.26 -13.62
CA MET A 168 -3.10 3.25 -14.59
C MET A 168 -4.25 2.50 -15.28
N GLY A 169 -5.51 2.90 -15.03
CA GLY A 169 -6.69 2.29 -15.63
C GLY A 169 -7.12 0.95 -15.00
N MET A 170 -6.54 0.56 -13.87
CA MET A 170 -6.83 -0.69 -13.16
C MET A 170 -7.30 -0.43 -11.73
N ARG A 171 -8.39 0.32 -11.59
CA ARG A 171 -8.91 0.75 -10.30
C ARG A 171 -9.20 -0.40 -9.35
N SER A 172 -8.59 -0.35 -8.19
CA SER A 172 -8.82 -1.25 -7.05
C SER A 172 -9.31 -0.46 -5.84
N ARG A 173 -10.12 -1.09 -4.99
CA ARG A 173 -10.51 -0.59 -3.68
C ARG A 173 -10.07 -1.57 -2.62
N LEU A 174 -9.30 -1.08 -1.67
CA LEU A 174 -8.85 -1.83 -0.52
C LEU A 174 -9.44 -1.21 0.74
N HIS A 175 -9.87 -2.04 1.67
CA HIS A 175 -10.30 -1.63 3.00
C HIS A 175 -9.33 -2.17 4.03
N ALA A 176 -8.89 -1.34 4.98
CA ALA A 176 -7.99 -1.74 6.04
C ALA A 176 -8.59 -1.44 7.42
N ASP A 177 -8.83 -2.49 8.21
CA ASP A 177 -9.23 -2.40 9.61
C ASP A 177 -8.01 -2.14 10.47
N ILE A 178 -8.05 -1.09 11.31
CA ILE A 178 -6.93 -0.61 12.11
C ILE A 178 -7.21 -0.83 13.60
N PRO A 179 -6.73 -1.93 14.21
CA PRO A 179 -6.82 -2.12 15.65
C PRO A 179 -6.03 -1.04 16.40
N PRO A 180 -6.48 -0.62 17.60
CA PRO A 180 -5.86 0.47 18.34
C PRO A 180 -4.47 0.11 18.92
N THR A 181 -4.16 -1.17 19.06
CA THR A 181 -2.91 -1.63 19.70
C THR A 181 -1.72 -1.39 18.76
N PRO A 182 -0.71 -0.60 19.16
CA PRO A 182 0.50 -0.41 18.35
C PRO A 182 1.17 -1.74 17.98
N GLY A 183 1.68 -1.82 16.75
CA GLY A 183 2.37 -2.99 16.24
C GLY A 183 1.45 -4.18 15.88
N SER A 184 0.14 -4.11 16.14
CA SER A 184 -0.78 -5.19 15.76
C SER A 184 -0.89 -5.35 14.25
N SER A 185 -1.28 -6.57 13.84
CA SER A 185 -1.60 -6.88 12.45
C SER A 185 -2.79 -6.06 11.96
N ILE A 186 -2.80 -5.79 10.67
CA ILE A 186 -3.88 -5.09 9.95
C ILE A 186 -4.61 -6.10 9.08
N ARG A 187 -5.95 -6.07 9.11
CA ARG A 187 -6.77 -6.83 8.16
C ARG A 187 -7.03 -5.96 6.93
N VAL A 188 -6.59 -6.43 5.77
CA VAL A 188 -6.85 -5.77 4.49
C VAL A 188 -7.77 -6.63 3.66
N SER A 189 -8.83 -6.05 3.14
CA SER A 189 -9.82 -6.72 2.29
C SER A 189 -10.07 -5.97 0.99
N GLY A 190 -10.57 -6.68 0.00
CA GLY A 190 -10.96 -6.14 -1.29
C GLY A 190 -11.77 -7.14 -2.09
N THR A 191 -12.46 -6.64 -3.11
CA THR A 191 -13.23 -7.48 -4.05
C THR A 191 -12.42 -7.76 -5.31
N ALA A 192 -12.68 -8.89 -5.93
CA ALA A 192 -12.10 -9.30 -7.19
C ALA A 192 -13.21 -9.72 -8.16
N ARG A 193 -13.03 -9.43 -9.43
CA ARG A 193 -13.85 -9.98 -10.51
C ARG A 193 -13.07 -11.05 -11.27
N LEU A 194 -13.79 -11.98 -11.85
CA LEU A 194 -13.17 -12.87 -12.83
C LEU A 194 -12.84 -12.05 -14.07
N MET A 195 -11.66 -12.27 -14.62
CA MET A 195 -11.35 -11.84 -15.96
C MET A 195 -11.94 -12.89 -16.92
N ASP A 196 -12.63 -12.44 -17.95
CA ASP A 196 -13.09 -13.33 -19.00
C ASP A 196 -11.85 -13.95 -19.68
N GLU A 197 -11.89 -15.26 -19.92
CA GLU A 197 -10.87 -15.94 -20.72
C GLU A 197 -11.11 -15.50 -22.17
N ASP A 198 -10.23 -14.65 -22.72
CA ASP A 198 -10.20 -14.35 -24.17
C ASP A 198 -9.73 -15.57 -24.97
#